data_5c8457f06cee044a9d5cc04f36dda9b1
#
_entry.id   5c8457f06cee044a9d5cc04f36dda9b1
#
_cell.length_a   1.000
_cell.length_b   1.000
_cell.length_c   1.000
_cell.angle_alpha   90.00
_cell.angle_beta   90.00
_cell.angle_gamma   90.00
#
_symmetry.space_group_name_H-M   'P 1'
#
loop_
_entity.id
_entity.type
_entity.pdbx_description
1 polymer ?
#
loop_
_entity_poly.entity_id
_entity_poly.type
_entity_poly.pdbx_seq_one_letter_code
_entity_poly.pdbx_strand_id
1 'polypeptide(L)'
;MRTMLHLMMSMILAVAVSIPVAVAQETGKPKRIGYVVYGTSSQRGHLERAFLEGMRDQGYSEGKNLIVERIYAESDTGRLSKGAGDLAALKLDAIVTTCTPSTKATKDATALTGTPVLMAVVSDPVGQGLIASLSRPGGNVSGRASQGGEVLPKMLEFLKAVSPNAGSVAVLYNTKNPIHPHLWAALRDLGGPLGIKFVRIDVSSGGELPAAFERIAQERLRALLVLPDDPLTFTRRVEVVGLAQKFGIPTIYGVSEFVEQGGLMSYGENYASSYRSTATHVGKVLSGARPADLPVEQPTKFELVVNVQSAKALGLTIPQSLLLRADRIIE
;
A
#
# COMPACT_ATOMS: atom_id res chain seq x y z
N MET A 1 37.68 52.63 -72.43
CA MET A 1 38.08 51.22 -72.42
C MET A 1 38.00 50.74 -70.99
N ARG A 2 37.17 49.72 -70.75
CA ARG A 2 37.03 48.85 -69.63
C ARG A 2 36.37 49.44 -68.36
N THR A 3 35.12 49.26 -68.39
CA THR A 3 34.13 49.02 -67.37
C THR A 3 34.59 48.22 -66.17
N MET A 4 34.35 48.76 -64.97
CA MET A 4 34.30 47.93 -63.73
C MET A 4 32.89 47.99 -63.17
N LEU A 5 32.26 46.85 -63.25
CA LEU A 5 30.91 46.56 -62.71
C LEU A 5 31.01 46.34 -61.22
N HIS A 6 30.35 47.17 -60.40
CA HIS A 6 30.21 46.96 -58.96
C HIS A 6 29.00 46.09 -58.69
N LEU A 7 29.29 44.92 -58.23
CA LEU A 7 28.27 43.99 -57.72
C LEU A 7 27.90 44.38 -56.30
N MET A 8 26.78 45.00 -56.08
CA MET A 8 26.21 45.17 -54.73
C MET A 8 25.47 43.89 -54.34
N MET A 9 26.06 43.13 -53.40
CA MET A 9 25.45 41.96 -52.86
C MET A 9 24.61 42.39 -51.65
N SER A 10 23.30 42.46 -51.83
CA SER A 10 22.35 42.73 -50.75
C SER A 10 22.19 41.51 -49.87
N MET A 11 22.71 41.60 -48.67
CA MET A 11 22.60 40.59 -47.59
C MET A 11 21.25 40.77 -46.88
N ILE A 12 20.27 39.91 -47.27
CA ILE A 12 18.99 39.85 -46.56
C ILE A 12 19.19 39.05 -45.28
N LEU A 13 19.21 39.75 -44.14
CA LEU A 13 19.26 39.14 -42.83
C LEU A 13 17.84 38.65 -42.47
N ALA A 14 17.59 37.34 -42.68
CA ALA A 14 16.36 36.71 -42.22
C ALA A 14 16.38 36.54 -40.70
N VAL A 15 15.72 37.43 -39.96
CA VAL A 15 15.43 37.26 -38.57
C VAL A 15 14.35 36.17 -38.41
N ALA A 16 14.77 34.96 -38.05
CA ALA A 16 13.85 33.89 -37.68
C ALA A 16 13.26 34.26 -36.30
N VAL A 17 12.05 34.83 -36.29
CA VAL A 17 11.25 34.97 -35.09
C VAL A 17 10.74 33.59 -34.72
N SER A 18 11.44 32.92 -33.78
CA SER A 18 10.92 31.72 -33.13
C SER A 18 9.74 32.10 -32.25
N ILE A 19 8.53 31.97 -32.76
CA ILE A 19 7.30 32.04 -31.97
C ILE A 19 7.33 30.77 -31.08
N PRO A 20 7.37 30.91 -29.75
CA PRO A 20 7.15 29.75 -28.88
C PRO A 20 5.74 29.25 -29.18
N VAL A 21 5.63 28.07 -29.78
CA VAL A 21 4.37 27.32 -29.82
C VAL A 21 4.08 26.95 -28.35
N ALA A 22 3.32 27.82 -27.68
CA ALA A 22 2.66 27.44 -26.46
C ALA A 22 1.74 26.28 -26.87
N VAL A 23 2.14 25.05 -26.53
CA VAL A 23 1.24 23.90 -26.55
C VAL A 23 0.14 24.25 -25.58
N ALA A 24 -0.97 24.79 -26.11
CA ALA A 24 -2.18 24.95 -25.35
C ALA A 24 -2.59 23.55 -24.90
N GLN A 25 -2.34 23.24 -23.61
CA GLN A 25 -2.96 22.10 -22.98
C GLN A 25 -4.44 22.26 -23.22
N GLU A 26 -5.05 21.38 -24.00
CA GLU A 26 -6.51 21.31 -24.12
C GLU A 26 -7.07 21.31 -22.71
N THR A 27 -7.73 22.38 -22.32
CA THR A 27 -8.46 22.50 -21.07
C THR A 27 -9.72 21.66 -21.18
N GLY A 28 -9.53 20.35 -21.34
CA GLY A 28 -10.61 19.38 -21.22
C GLY A 28 -11.22 19.49 -19.82
N LYS A 29 -12.49 19.11 -19.69
CA LYS A 29 -13.18 19.04 -18.40
C LYS A 29 -12.30 18.31 -17.37
N PRO A 30 -12.10 18.86 -16.16
CA PRO A 30 -11.30 18.19 -15.13
C PRO A 30 -11.73 16.74 -14.92
N LYS A 31 -10.78 15.83 -14.83
CA LYS A 31 -11.05 14.44 -14.48
C LYS A 31 -11.51 14.34 -13.03
N ARG A 32 -12.45 13.46 -12.76
CA ARG A 32 -13.02 13.26 -11.42
C ARG A 32 -12.77 11.82 -10.97
N ILE A 33 -12.07 11.65 -9.85
CA ILE A 33 -11.83 10.34 -9.27
C ILE A 33 -12.39 10.26 -7.85
N GLY A 34 -12.82 9.05 -7.45
CA GLY A 34 -13.09 8.72 -6.06
C GLY A 34 -11.84 8.19 -5.38
N TYR A 35 -11.73 8.37 -4.07
CA TYR A 35 -10.66 7.82 -3.25
C TYR A 35 -11.26 7.25 -1.96
N VAL A 36 -11.26 5.92 -1.84
CA VAL A 36 -11.96 5.20 -0.76
C VAL A 36 -10.97 4.62 0.22
N VAL A 37 -11.00 5.12 1.45
CA VAL A 37 -10.11 4.76 2.56
C VAL A 37 -10.89 4.05 3.66
N TYR A 38 -10.44 2.86 4.08
CA TYR A 38 -11.03 2.15 5.22
C TYR A 38 -10.78 2.87 6.55
N GLY A 39 -9.61 3.51 6.74
CA GLY A 39 -9.25 4.27 7.95
C GLY A 39 -9.66 5.74 7.91
N THR A 40 -8.90 6.57 8.64
CA THR A 40 -9.05 8.02 8.68
C THR A 40 -8.00 8.72 7.81
N SER A 41 -8.20 9.99 7.53
CA SER A 41 -7.23 10.82 6.79
C SER A 41 -5.91 10.97 7.56
N SER A 42 -5.93 11.11 8.88
CA SER A 42 -4.71 11.21 9.70
C SER A 42 -3.86 9.94 9.66
N GLN A 43 -4.48 8.77 9.55
CA GLN A 43 -3.78 7.47 9.51
C GLN A 43 -3.18 7.14 8.14
N ARG A 44 -3.78 7.65 7.07
CA ARG A 44 -3.45 7.31 5.68
C ARG A 44 -2.95 8.48 4.83
N GLY A 45 -2.92 9.70 5.36
CA GLY A 45 -2.62 10.91 4.58
C GLY A 45 -1.24 10.90 3.91
N HIS A 46 -0.24 10.22 4.48
CA HIS A 46 1.08 10.07 3.83
C HIS A 46 1.00 9.19 2.57
N LEU A 47 0.17 8.14 2.58
CA LEU A 47 -0.04 7.26 1.43
C LEU A 47 -0.85 7.97 0.33
N GLU A 48 -1.85 8.75 0.73
CA GLU A 48 -2.61 9.60 -0.20
C GLU A 48 -1.71 10.66 -0.86
N ARG A 49 -0.81 11.30 -0.09
CA ARG A 49 0.17 12.23 -0.68
C ARG A 49 1.06 11.54 -1.70
N ALA A 50 1.57 10.33 -1.41
CA ALA A 50 2.36 9.55 -2.36
C ALA A 50 1.57 9.22 -3.65
N PHE A 51 0.29 8.86 -3.51
CA PHE A 51 -0.61 8.67 -4.66
C PHE A 51 -0.78 9.95 -5.47
N LEU A 52 -1.07 11.09 -4.83
CA LEU A 52 -1.25 12.37 -5.51
C LEU A 52 0.05 12.87 -6.17
N GLU A 53 1.23 12.54 -5.61
CA GLU A 53 2.51 12.76 -6.26
C GLU A 53 2.63 11.94 -7.54
N GLY A 54 2.26 10.66 -7.49
CA GLY A 54 2.19 9.83 -8.67
C GLY A 54 1.20 10.36 -9.72
N MET A 55 0.06 10.90 -9.31
CA MET A 55 -0.89 11.54 -10.23
C MET A 55 -0.27 12.77 -10.91
N ARG A 56 0.52 13.58 -10.19
CA ARG A 56 1.27 14.70 -10.80
C ARG A 56 2.28 14.23 -11.83
N ASP A 57 2.97 13.11 -11.57
CA ASP A 57 3.88 12.49 -12.54
C ASP A 57 3.15 12.04 -13.84
N GLN A 58 1.85 11.72 -13.72
CA GLN A 58 0.99 11.38 -14.86
C GLN A 58 0.32 12.62 -15.51
N GLY A 59 0.65 13.83 -15.06
CA GLY A 59 0.10 15.08 -15.59
C GLY A 59 -1.23 15.52 -14.96
N TYR A 60 -1.70 14.86 -13.91
CA TYR A 60 -2.94 15.19 -13.20
C TYR A 60 -2.66 15.86 -11.87
N SER A 61 -3.16 17.07 -11.67
CA SER A 61 -2.97 17.85 -10.45
C SER A 61 -4.32 18.26 -9.86
N GLU A 62 -4.52 17.93 -8.59
CA GLU A 62 -5.73 18.34 -7.87
C GLU A 62 -5.86 19.86 -7.83
N GLY A 63 -7.06 20.36 -8.03
CA GLY A 63 -7.37 21.79 -8.12
C GLY A 63 -7.06 22.43 -9.48
N LYS A 64 -6.44 21.69 -10.43
CA LYS A 64 -6.22 22.15 -11.82
C LYS A 64 -7.05 21.33 -12.80
N ASN A 65 -6.66 20.10 -13.07
CA ASN A 65 -7.29 19.19 -14.03
C ASN A 65 -7.74 17.86 -13.39
N LEU A 66 -7.71 17.77 -12.06
CA LEU A 66 -8.15 16.63 -11.28
C LEU A 66 -9.01 17.09 -10.09
N ILE A 67 -10.14 16.40 -9.89
CA ILE A 67 -11.00 16.52 -8.71
C ILE A 67 -10.97 15.16 -8.01
N VAL A 68 -10.75 15.17 -6.70
CA VAL A 68 -10.71 13.96 -5.88
C VAL A 68 -11.81 13.98 -4.84
N GLU A 69 -12.77 13.07 -4.98
CA GLU A 69 -13.88 12.86 -4.04
C GLU A 69 -13.45 11.78 -3.02
N ARG A 70 -13.38 12.13 -1.74
CA ARG A 70 -12.81 11.28 -0.70
C ARG A 70 -13.87 10.70 0.22
N ILE A 71 -13.68 9.42 0.54
CA ILE A 71 -14.43 8.73 1.62
C ILE A 71 -13.43 8.14 2.59
N TYR A 72 -13.56 8.52 3.86
CA TYR A 72 -12.85 7.93 4.98
C TYR A 72 -13.88 7.18 5.85
N ALA A 73 -13.79 5.85 5.82
CA ALA A 73 -14.80 5.00 6.50
C ALA A 73 -14.56 4.85 8.01
N GLU A 74 -13.43 5.34 8.55
CA GLU A 74 -13.10 5.31 9.97
C GLU A 74 -13.17 3.90 10.59
N SER A 75 -12.78 2.89 9.78
CA SER A 75 -12.83 1.46 10.14
C SER A 75 -14.25 0.89 10.32
N ASP A 76 -15.27 1.61 9.82
CA ASP A 76 -16.66 1.17 9.84
C ASP A 76 -17.09 0.63 8.46
N THR A 77 -17.55 -0.61 8.42
CA THR A 77 -17.95 -1.29 7.17
C THR A 77 -19.26 -0.72 6.59
N GLY A 78 -20.16 -0.23 7.43
CA GLY A 78 -21.40 0.40 7.00
C GLY A 78 -21.13 1.74 6.31
N ARG A 79 -20.27 2.58 6.91
CA ARG A 79 -19.78 3.82 6.29
C ARG A 79 -19.06 3.54 4.99
N LEU A 80 -18.24 2.47 4.95
CA LEU A 80 -17.52 2.06 3.75
C LEU A 80 -18.48 1.73 2.61
N SER A 81 -19.46 0.88 2.86
CA SER A 81 -20.45 0.47 1.86
C SER A 81 -21.31 1.65 1.38
N LYS A 82 -21.77 2.49 2.33
CA LYS A 82 -22.52 3.70 1.98
C LYS A 82 -21.70 4.66 1.11
N GLY A 83 -20.44 4.96 1.53
CA GLY A 83 -19.57 5.88 0.80
C GLY A 83 -19.19 5.36 -0.59
N ALA A 84 -18.98 4.04 -0.74
CA ALA A 84 -18.76 3.44 -2.05
C ALA A 84 -20.00 3.62 -2.98
N GLY A 85 -21.21 3.45 -2.43
CA GLY A 85 -22.45 3.71 -3.14
C GLY A 85 -22.63 5.18 -3.54
N ASP A 86 -22.33 6.10 -2.62
CA ASP A 86 -22.39 7.55 -2.88
C ASP A 86 -21.43 7.94 -4.03
N LEU A 87 -20.19 7.40 -4.04
CA LEU A 87 -19.23 7.65 -5.13
C LEU A 87 -19.65 7.01 -6.45
N ALA A 88 -20.22 5.81 -6.43
CA ALA A 88 -20.71 5.14 -7.65
C ALA A 88 -21.80 5.95 -8.35
N ALA A 89 -22.61 6.73 -7.60
CA ALA A 89 -23.64 7.61 -8.14
C ALA A 89 -23.10 8.89 -8.81
N LEU A 90 -21.84 9.29 -8.55
CA LEU A 90 -21.27 10.55 -9.03
C LEU A 90 -20.75 10.53 -10.48
N LYS A 91 -20.86 9.41 -11.21
CA LYS A 91 -20.32 9.24 -12.57
C LYS A 91 -18.85 9.66 -12.67
N LEU A 92 -18.03 9.10 -11.80
CA LEU A 92 -16.59 9.35 -11.75
C LEU A 92 -15.86 8.66 -12.91
N ASP A 93 -14.71 9.22 -13.32
CA ASP A 93 -13.83 8.61 -14.33
C ASP A 93 -13.13 7.34 -13.80
N ALA A 94 -12.85 7.29 -12.49
CA ALA A 94 -12.30 6.12 -11.79
C ALA A 94 -12.51 6.23 -10.28
N ILE A 95 -12.40 5.11 -9.55
CA ILE A 95 -12.37 5.10 -8.09
C ILE A 95 -11.13 4.33 -7.63
N VAL A 96 -10.32 4.95 -6.79
CA VAL A 96 -9.14 4.34 -6.17
C VAL A 96 -9.51 3.77 -4.81
N THR A 97 -9.07 2.54 -4.52
CA THR A 97 -9.33 1.85 -3.27
C THR A 97 -8.03 1.43 -2.60
N THR A 98 -8.01 1.36 -1.27
CA THR A 98 -6.78 1.31 -0.47
C THR A 98 -6.54 -0.02 0.26
N CYS A 99 -7.45 -0.97 0.15
CA CYS A 99 -7.35 -2.30 0.78
C CYS A 99 -8.46 -3.22 0.26
N THR A 100 -8.41 -4.51 0.60
CA THR A 100 -9.40 -5.51 0.17
C THR A 100 -10.85 -5.13 0.53
N PRO A 101 -11.20 -4.73 1.77
CA PRO A 101 -12.57 -4.33 2.09
C PRO A 101 -13.07 -3.15 1.24
N SER A 102 -12.25 -2.11 1.05
CA SER A 102 -12.65 -0.96 0.23
C SER A 102 -12.82 -1.33 -1.25
N THR A 103 -11.97 -2.20 -1.78
CA THR A 103 -12.08 -2.68 -3.16
C THR A 103 -13.34 -3.51 -3.35
N LYS A 104 -13.64 -4.43 -2.42
CA LYS A 104 -14.86 -5.23 -2.50
C LYS A 104 -16.11 -4.36 -2.46
N ALA A 105 -16.23 -3.47 -1.48
CA ALA A 105 -17.37 -2.58 -1.36
C ALA A 105 -17.57 -1.70 -2.61
N THR A 106 -16.46 -1.19 -3.17
CA THR A 106 -16.53 -0.33 -4.37
C THR A 106 -16.86 -1.14 -5.62
N LYS A 107 -16.29 -2.35 -5.79
CA LYS A 107 -16.65 -3.26 -6.89
C LYS A 107 -18.13 -3.56 -6.88
N ASP A 108 -18.68 -3.94 -5.71
CA ASP A 108 -20.09 -4.26 -5.55
C ASP A 108 -20.97 -3.04 -5.88
N ALA A 109 -20.62 -1.84 -5.40
CA ALA A 109 -21.34 -0.61 -5.67
C ALA A 109 -21.29 -0.18 -7.14
N THR A 110 -20.21 -0.49 -7.85
CA THR A 110 -20.02 -0.10 -9.27
C THR A 110 -20.42 -1.19 -10.27
N ALA A 111 -21.01 -2.31 -9.81
CA ALA A 111 -21.36 -3.45 -10.66
C ALA A 111 -22.26 -3.08 -11.84
N LEU A 112 -23.21 -2.15 -11.63
CA LEU A 112 -24.13 -1.68 -12.69
C LEU A 112 -23.59 -0.52 -13.52
N THR A 113 -22.75 0.34 -12.93
CA THR A 113 -22.21 1.52 -13.64
C THR A 113 -20.97 1.18 -14.45
N GLY A 114 -20.27 0.10 -14.12
CA GLY A 114 -19.00 -0.28 -14.73
C GLY A 114 -17.86 0.73 -14.46
N THR A 115 -18.04 1.66 -13.49
CA THR A 115 -17.01 2.65 -13.14
C THR A 115 -15.70 1.95 -12.82
N PRO A 116 -14.56 2.32 -13.43
CA PRO A 116 -13.25 1.76 -13.17
C PRO A 116 -12.87 1.82 -11.70
N VAL A 117 -12.38 0.72 -11.15
CA VAL A 117 -11.89 0.61 -9.75
C VAL A 117 -10.42 0.23 -9.78
N LEU A 118 -9.56 1.10 -9.22
CA LEU A 118 -8.10 0.89 -9.17
C LEU A 118 -7.68 0.62 -7.73
N MET A 119 -7.23 -0.61 -7.47
CA MET A 119 -6.74 -1.01 -6.16
C MET A 119 -5.26 -0.62 -5.98
N ALA A 120 -4.91 -0.08 -4.82
CA ALA A 120 -3.54 0.34 -4.51
C ALA A 120 -2.71 -0.79 -3.86
N VAL A 121 -3.29 -1.46 -2.85
CA VAL A 121 -2.66 -2.58 -2.14
C VAL A 121 -3.78 -3.55 -1.74
N VAL A 122 -3.88 -4.68 -2.42
CA VAL A 122 -4.91 -5.70 -2.17
C VAL A 122 -4.29 -7.09 -2.18
N SER A 123 -4.45 -7.82 -1.09
CA SER A 123 -4.00 -9.21 -1.01
C SER A 123 -4.90 -10.14 -1.80
N ASP A 124 -4.28 -11.03 -2.56
CA ASP A 124 -4.94 -12.12 -3.29
C ASP A 124 -6.25 -11.70 -3.99
N PRO A 125 -6.20 -10.74 -4.91
CA PRO A 125 -7.42 -10.26 -5.56
C PRO A 125 -8.12 -11.32 -6.42
N VAL A 126 -7.41 -12.39 -6.83
CA VAL A 126 -7.98 -13.52 -7.56
C VAL A 126 -8.73 -14.42 -6.60
N GLY A 127 -8.10 -14.89 -5.52
CA GLY A 127 -8.75 -15.74 -4.51
C GLY A 127 -9.91 -15.04 -3.80
N GLN A 128 -9.87 -13.69 -3.69
CA GLN A 128 -10.96 -12.86 -3.18
C GLN A 128 -12.08 -12.61 -4.23
N GLY A 129 -11.97 -13.15 -5.43
CA GLY A 129 -12.96 -12.96 -6.50
C GLY A 129 -13.10 -11.52 -7.00
N LEU A 130 -12.08 -10.67 -6.77
CA LEU A 130 -12.10 -9.28 -7.23
C LEU A 130 -11.78 -9.18 -8.72
N ILE A 131 -10.92 -10.05 -9.22
CA ILE A 131 -10.48 -10.13 -10.62
C ILE A 131 -10.39 -11.59 -11.07
N ALA A 132 -10.42 -11.84 -12.38
CA ALA A 132 -10.32 -13.19 -12.95
C ALA A 132 -8.89 -13.74 -12.90
N SER A 133 -7.89 -12.90 -13.23
CA SER A 133 -6.45 -13.22 -13.13
C SER A 133 -5.64 -11.93 -13.05
N LEU A 134 -4.36 -12.04 -12.62
CA LEU A 134 -3.46 -10.88 -12.59
C LEU A 134 -3.17 -10.34 -14.00
N SER A 135 -2.98 -11.21 -14.98
CA SER A 135 -2.67 -10.81 -16.37
C SER A 135 -3.87 -10.27 -17.13
N ARG A 136 -5.08 -10.74 -16.81
CA ARG A 136 -6.35 -10.32 -17.44
C ARG A 136 -7.43 -10.20 -16.36
N PRO A 137 -7.59 -9.04 -15.72
CA PRO A 137 -8.56 -8.82 -14.66
C PRO A 137 -10.02 -9.09 -15.07
N GLY A 138 -10.39 -8.78 -16.31
CA GLY A 138 -11.64 -9.22 -16.94
C GLY A 138 -12.90 -8.45 -16.54
N GLY A 139 -12.82 -7.52 -15.57
CA GLY A 139 -13.94 -6.72 -15.08
C GLY A 139 -13.59 -5.22 -15.02
N ASN A 140 -14.25 -4.51 -14.11
CA ASN A 140 -13.98 -3.08 -13.88
C ASN A 140 -12.88 -2.82 -12.82
N VAL A 141 -12.23 -3.86 -12.28
CA VAL A 141 -11.18 -3.75 -11.26
C VAL A 141 -9.82 -4.08 -11.86
N SER A 142 -8.82 -3.24 -11.59
CA SER A 142 -7.39 -3.46 -11.86
C SER A 142 -6.54 -2.72 -10.82
N GLY A 143 -5.23 -2.61 -11.03
CA GLY A 143 -4.31 -1.85 -10.17
C GLY A 143 -3.16 -2.68 -9.64
N ARG A 144 -2.93 -2.68 -8.31
CA ARG A 144 -1.80 -3.35 -7.68
C ARG A 144 -2.25 -4.33 -6.60
N ALA A 145 -1.65 -5.52 -6.61
CA ALA A 145 -1.81 -6.52 -5.56
C ALA A 145 -0.59 -6.54 -4.65
N SER A 146 -0.80 -6.82 -3.36
CA SER A 146 0.28 -7.12 -2.41
C SER A 146 0.66 -8.59 -2.46
N GLN A 147 1.79 -8.93 -1.84
CA GLN A 147 2.32 -10.29 -1.71
C GLN A 147 2.55 -10.68 -0.24
N GLY A 148 1.61 -10.33 0.63
CA GLY A 148 1.74 -10.55 2.08
C GLY A 148 2.03 -11.99 2.50
N GLY A 149 1.56 -12.99 1.75
CA GLY A 149 1.87 -14.39 2.02
C GLY A 149 3.32 -14.77 1.70
N GLU A 150 3.89 -14.19 0.66
CA GLU A 150 5.24 -14.52 0.19
C GLU A 150 6.36 -14.00 1.09
N VAL A 151 6.07 -12.96 1.89
CA VAL A 151 7.05 -12.40 2.83
C VAL A 151 7.15 -13.17 4.15
N LEU A 152 6.17 -14.02 4.49
CA LEU A 152 6.10 -14.73 5.77
C LEU A 152 7.35 -15.56 6.09
N PRO A 153 7.92 -16.37 5.18
CA PRO A 153 9.12 -17.14 5.48
C PRO A 153 10.29 -16.24 5.91
N LYS A 154 10.42 -15.09 5.23
CA LYS A 154 11.50 -14.14 5.52
C LYS A 154 11.26 -13.36 6.80
N MET A 155 10.02 -12.97 7.09
CA MET A 155 9.65 -12.37 8.36
C MET A 155 10.01 -13.31 9.52
N LEU A 156 9.72 -14.60 9.40
CA LEU A 156 10.03 -15.59 10.44
C LEU A 156 11.55 -15.81 10.59
N GLU A 157 12.32 -15.84 9.49
CA GLU A 157 13.77 -15.89 9.52
C GLU A 157 14.34 -14.73 10.35
N PHE A 158 13.88 -13.50 10.07
CA PHE A 158 14.35 -12.31 10.78
C PHE A 158 13.93 -12.30 12.25
N LEU A 159 12.67 -12.68 12.54
CA LEU A 159 12.18 -12.76 13.91
C LEU A 159 12.98 -13.81 14.73
N LYS A 160 13.27 -14.95 14.13
CA LYS A 160 14.11 -16.00 14.75
C LYS A 160 15.55 -15.54 14.96
N ALA A 161 16.11 -14.74 14.07
CA ALA A 161 17.45 -14.19 14.21
C ALA A 161 17.61 -13.29 15.44
N VAL A 162 16.58 -12.50 15.80
CA VAL A 162 16.60 -11.62 16.98
C VAL A 162 16.01 -12.27 18.23
N SER A 163 15.24 -13.33 18.07
CA SER A 163 14.61 -14.09 19.17
C SER A 163 14.84 -15.60 19.00
N PRO A 164 16.10 -16.08 19.04
CA PRO A 164 16.43 -17.47 18.70
C PRO A 164 15.77 -18.50 19.63
N ASN A 165 15.47 -18.09 20.86
CA ASN A 165 14.85 -18.94 21.89
C ASN A 165 13.30 -18.88 21.87
N ALA A 166 12.69 -18.20 20.90
CA ALA A 166 11.24 -18.15 20.74
C ALA A 166 10.72 -19.44 20.09
N GLY A 167 10.59 -20.51 20.86
CA GLY A 167 9.98 -21.77 20.39
C GLY A 167 8.48 -21.63 20.08
N SER A 168 7.85 -20.58 20.60
CA SER A 168 6.43 -20.24 20.32
C SER A 168 6.34 -18.78 19.93
N VAL A 169 5.62 -18.50 18.82
CA VAL A 169 5.37 -17.17 18.27
C VAL A 169 3.87 -16.89 18.28
N ALA A 170 3.48 -15.79 18.93
CA ALA A 170 2.13 -15.27 18.82
C ALA A 170 1.89 -14.75 17.41
N VAL A 171 0.69 -14.96 16.88
CA VAL A 171 0.25 -14.43 15.59
C VAL A 171 -1.01 -13.63 15.81
N LEU A 172 -0.94 -12.31 15.65
CA LEU A 172 -2.10 -11.43 15.75
C LEU A 172 -3.00 -11.65 14.54
N TYR A 173 -4.19 -12.19 14.77
CA TYR A 173 -5.09 -12.68 13.75
C TYR A 173 -6.42 -11.92 13.79
N ASN A 174 -6.70 -11.13 12.76
CA ASN A 174 -7.99 -10.47 12.61
C ASN A 174 -9.01 -11.44 12.00
N THR A 175 -10.00 -11.85 12.79
CA THR A 175 -11.03 -12.81 12.35
C THR A 175 -11.94 -12.27 11.24
N LYS A 176 -11.97 -10.95 11.02
CA LYS A 176 -12.73 -10.29 9.97
C LYS A 176 -11.94 -10.04 8.69
N ASN A 177 -10.63 -10.30 8.70
CA ASN A 177 -9.81 -10.13 7.51
C ASN A 177 -9.86 -11.40 6.65
N PRO A 178 -10.42 -11.34 5.43
CA PRO A 178 -10.62 -12.52 4.59
C PRO A 178 -9.33 -13.18 4.09
N ILE A 179 -8.17 -12.50 4.14
CA ILE A 179 -6.88 -13.08 3.76
C ILE A 179 -6.22 -13.86 4.91
N HIS A 180 -6.55 -13.57 6.17
CA HIS A 180 -5.89 -14.18 7.33
C HIS A 180 -6.04 -15.72 7.39
N PRO A 181 -7.14 -16.35 6.97
CA PRO A 181 -7.19 -17.82 6.87
C PRO A 181 -6.12 -18.42 5.96
N HIS A 182 -5.83 -17.79 4.81
CA HIS A 182 -4.78 -18.22 3.88
C HIS A 182 -3.38 -18.01 4.47
N LEU A 183 -3.13 -16.84 5.08
CA LEU A 183 -1.85 -16.57 5.75
C LEU A 183 -1.60 -17.51 6.94
N TRP A 184 -2.65 -17.84 7.69
CA TRP A 184 -2.58 -18.80 8.79
C TRP A 184 -2.27 -20.21 8.30
N ALA A 185 -2.87 -20.65 7.19
CA ALA A 185 -2.56 -21.95 6.58
C ALA A 185 -1.08 -22.01 6.15
N ALA A 186 -0.57 -20.98 5.47
CA ALA A 186 0.82 -20.88 5.07
C ALA A 186 1.77 -20.91 6.28
N LEU A 187 1.44 -20.24 7.38
CA LEU A 187 2.24 -20.28 8.62
C LEU A 187 2.31 -21.69 9.22
N ARG A 188 1.21 -22.43 9.26
CA ARG A 188 1.20 -23.80 9.77
C ARG A 188 2.16 -24.70 9.02
N ASP A 189 2.23 -24.55 7.70
CA ASP A 189 3.13 -25.32 6.84
C ASP A 189 4.60 -24.96 7.10
N LEU A 190 4.90 -23.73 7.49
CA LEU A 190 6.24 -23.26 7.83
C LEU A 190 6.70 -23.64 9.25
N GLY A 191 5.77 -23.94 10.16
CA GLY A 191 6.06 -24.15 11.58
C GLY A 191 6.97 -25.34 11.84
N GLY A 192 6.67 -26.50 11.22
CA GLY A 192 7.46 -27.71 11.36
C GLY A 192 8.93 -27.55 10.93
N PRO A 193 9.20 -27.13 9.69
CA PRO A 193 10.56 -26.91 9.20
C PRO A 193 11.36 -25.87 9.99
N LEU A 194 10.71 -24.85 10.56
CA LEU A 194 11.37 -23.80 11.35
C LEU A 194 11.49 -24.15 12.85
N GLY A 195 10.83 -25.22 13.31
CA GLY A 195 10.75 -25.57 14.72
C GLY A 195 10.00 -24.51 15.55
N ILE A 196 9.00 -23.84 14.96
CA ILE A 196 8.21 -22.79 15.59
C ILE A 196 6.79 -23.28 15.81
N LYS A 197 6.28 -23.15 17.03
CA LYS A 197 4.86 -23.31 17.34
C LYS A 197 4.16 -21.97 17.21
N PHE A 198 3.21 -21.84 16.30
CA PHE A 198 2.38 -20.64 16.21
C PHE A 198 1.18 -20.73 17.15
N VAL A 199 0.93 -19.63 17.84
CA VAL A 199 -0.24 -19.45 18.71
C VAL A 199 -1.09 -18.31 18.19
N ARG A 200 -2.30 -18.61 17.75
CA ARG A 200 -3.21 -17.62 17.20
C ARG A 200 -3.85 -16.78 18.29
N ILE A 201 -3.73 -15.47 18.16
CA ILE A 201 -4.30 -14.47 19.06
C ILE A 201 -5.37 -13.72 18.25
N ASP A 202 -6.62 -14.10 18.46
CA ASP A 202 -7.75 -13.60 17.71
C ASP A 202 -8.16 -12.20 18.19
N VAL A 203 -8.41 -11.32 17.21
CA VAL A 203 -9.02 -10.01 17.39
C VAL A 203 -10.03 -9.78 16.26
N SER A 204 -11.08 -9.01 16.53
CA SER A 204 -12.08 -8.61 15.53
C SER A 204 -12.31 -7.10 15.50
N SER A 205 -11.75 -6.40 16.49
CA SER A 205 -11.85 -4.95 16.65
C SER A 205 -10.63 -4.39 17.38
N GLY A 206 -10.39 -3.08 17.27
CA GLY A 206 -9.32 -2.41 18.01
C GLY A 206 -9.48 -2.49 19.52
N GLY A 207 -10.71 -2.52 20.04
CA GLY A 207 -10.96 -2.62 21.47
C GLY A 207 -10.48 -3.93 22.12
N GLU A 208 -10.22 -4.96 21.32
CA GLU A 208 -9.72 -6.26 21.80
C GLU A 208 -8.18 -6.33 21.88
N LEU A 209 -7.47 -5.36 21.30
CA LEU A 209 -5.99 -5.36 21.28
C LEU A 209 -5.37 -5.41 22.69
N PRO A 210 -5.80 -4.62 23.69
CA PRO A 210 -5.21 -4.71 25.04
C PRO A 210 -5.29 -6.11 25.63
N ALA A 211 -6.48 -6.74 25.60
CA ALA A 211 -6.68 -8.10 26.11
C ALA A 211 -5.88 -9.15 25.31
N ALA A 212 -5.73 -8.98 24.00
CA ALA A 212 -4.90 -9.84 23.17
C ALA A 212 -3.43 -9.82 23.61
N PHE A 213 -2.88 -8.63 23.90
CA PHE A 213 -1.50 -8.50 24.38
C PHE A 213 -1.31 -8.99 25.82
N GLU A 214 -2.31 -8.80 26.70
CA GLU A 214 -2.31 -9.40 28.03
C GLU A 214 -2.26 -10.94 27.93
N ARG A 215 -3.03 -11.54 27.04
CA ARG A 215 -3.01 -12.97 26.79
C ARG A 215 -1.63 -13.44 26.31
N ILE A 216 -0.98 -12.73 25.37
CA ILE A 216 0.38 -13.04 24.91
C ILE A 216 1.36 -13.09 26.08
N ALA A 217 1.26 -12.11 26.99
CA ALA A 217 2.13 -12.05 28.17
C ALA A 217 1.81 -13.17 29.18
N GLN A 218 0.55 -13.48 29.46
CA GLN A 218 0.11 -14.56 30.36
C GLN A 218 0.58 -15.94 29.85
N GLU A 219 0.47 -16.18 28.54
CA GLU A 219 0.94 -17.42 27.89
C GLU A 219 2.48 -17.44 27.70
N ARG A 220 3.18 -16.37 28.12
CA ARG A 220 4.64 -16.22 28.01
C ARG A 220 5.17 -16.41 26.60
N LEU A 221 4.41 -15.97 25.60
CA LEU A 221 4.83 -15.99 24.21
C LEU A 221 5.91 -14.92 24.00
N ARG A 222 7.07 -15.34 23.49
CA ARG A 222 8.29 -14.51 23.50
C ARG A 222 8.56 -13.76 22.22
N ALA A 223 7.67 -13.87 21.23
CA ALA A 223 7.75 -13.14 19.97
C ALA A 223 6.35 -13.01 19.37
N LEU A 224 6.15 -11.97 18.59
CA LEU A 224 4.88 -11.66 17.91
C LEU A 224 5.12 -11.44 16.42
N LEU A 225 4.30 -12.08 15.60
CA LEU A 225 4.12 -11.78 14.20
C LEU A 225 2.79 -11.03 14.03
N VAL A 226 2.84 -9.80 13.57
CA VAL A 226 1.66 -9.09 13.09
C VAL A 226 1.50 -9.41 11.61
N LEU A 227 0.41 -10.09 11.26
CA LEU A 227 0.15 -10.50 9.88
C LEU A 227 0.09 -9.28 8.94
N PRO A 228 0.71 -9.37 7.75
CA PRO A 228 0.64 -8.29 6.77
C PRO A 228 -0.78 -8.10 6.22
N ASP A 229 -0.98 -6.99 5.51
CA ASP A 229 -2.21 -6.69 4.77
C ASP A 229 -3.48 -6.64 5.65
N ASP A 230 -3.32 -6.23 6.91
CA ASP A 230 -4.46 -6.08 7.82
C ASP A 230 -4.81 -4.59 8.06
N PRO A 231 -5.97 -4.13 7.54
CA PRO A 231 -6.41 -2.77 7.74
C PRO A 231 -6.64 -2.39 9.21
N LEU A 232 -7.04 -3.35 10.07
CA LEU A 232 -7.27 -3.10 11.50
C LEU A 232 -5.96 -2.76 12.21
N THR A 233 -4.97 -3.64 12.12
CA THR A 233 -3.67 -3.45 12.79
C THR A 233 -2.93 -2.25 12.21
N PHE A 234 -2.97 -2.04 10.89
CA PHE A 234 -2.38 -0.86 10.25
C PHE A 234 -3.01 0.44 10.76
N THR A 235 -4.31 0.50 10.87
CA THR A 235 -5.03 1.68 11.39
C THR A 235 -4.70 1.93 12.86
N ARG A 236 -4.52 0.87 13.64
CA ARG A 236 -4.17 0.90 15.06
C ARG A 236 -2.67 0.74 15.33
N ARG A 237 -1.80 0.96 14.36
CA ARG A 237 -0.36 0.67 14.47
C ARG A 237 0.34 1.32 15.66
N VAL A 238 -0.04 2.55 16.00
CA VAL A 238 0.49 3.24 17.19
C VAL A 238 0.16 2.46 18.47
N GLU A 239 -1.09 2.00 18.61
CA GLU A 239 -1.55 1.20 19.74
C GLU A 239 -0.87 -0.18 19.76
N VAL A 240 -0.81 -0.87 18.62
CA VAL A 240 -0.17 -2.19 18.49
C VAL A 240 1.31 -2.11 18.88
N VAL A 241 2.04 -1.10 18.40
CA VAL A 241 3.44 -0.88 18.75
C VAL A 241 3.61 -0.55 20.22
N GLY A 242 2.78 0.35 20.75
CA GLY A 242 2.81 0.73 22.18
C GLY A 242 2.54 -0.45 23.11
N LEU A 243 1.61 -1.33 22.74
CA LEU A 243 1.33 -2.57 23.49
C LEU A 243 2.50 -3.55 23.41
N ALA A 244 3.11 -3.75 22.21
CA ALA A 244 4.29 -4.61 22.07
C ALA A 244 5.46 -4.11 22.94
N GLN A 245 5.69 -2.81 22.99
CA GLN A 245 6.70 -2.19 23.84
C GLN A 245 6.37 -2.34 25.33
N LYS A 246 5.12 -2.03 25.74
CA LYS A 246 4.65 -2.15 27.13
C LYS A 246 4.87 -3.56 27.71
N PHE A 247 4.60 -4.59 26.89
CA PHE A 247 4.74 -5.99 27.33
C PHE A 247 6.13 -6.59 27.00
N GLY A 248 7.05 -5.81 26.42
CA GLY A 248 8.40 -6.27 26.10
C GLY A 248 8.43 -7.40 25.07
N ILE A 249 7.54 -7.39 24.08
CA ILE A 249 7.39 -8.46 23.09
C ILE A 249 8.12 -8.10 21.79
N PRO A 250 9.22 -8.81 21.43
CA PRO A 250 9.84 -8.69 20.12
C PRO A 250 8.83 -8.96 19.01
N THR A 251 8.65 -7.98 18.13
CA THR A 251 7.58 -8.04 17.13
C THR A 251 8.10 -7.73 15.74
N ILE A 252 7.66 -8.51 14.74
CA ILE A 252 7.88 -8.21 13.34
C ILE A 252 6.56 -7.82 12.65
N TYR A 253 6.64 -6.83 11.77
CA TYR A 253 5.52 -6.24 11.06
C TYR A 253 5.69 -6.39 9.55
N GLY A 254 4.59 -6.29 8.81
CA GLY A 254 4.58 -6.40 7.34
C GLY A 254 5.03 -5.13 6.61
N VAL A 255 5.08 -3.98 7.29
CA VAL A 255 5.39 -2.67 6.66
C VAL A 255 6.11 -1.72 7.61
N SER A 256 6.90 -0.80 7.02
CA SER A 256 7.79 0.11 7.76
C SER A 256 7.06 1.11 8.66
N GLU A 257 5.81 1.44 8.37
CA GLU A 257 5.01 2.38 9.14
C GLU A 257 4.84 1.99 10.62
N PHE A 258 4.93 0.70 10.96
CA PHE A 258 4.98 0.26 12.36
C PHE A 258 6.34 0.58 13.00
N VAL A 259 7.43 0.41 12.26
CA VAL A 259 8.79 0.67 12.77
C VAL A 259 9.00 2.17 12.97
N GLU A 260 8.42 3.00 12.13
CA GLU A 260 8.38 4.46 12.27
C GLU A 260 7.62 4.93 13.53
N GLN A 261 6.72 4.10 14.06
CA GLN A 261 6.07 4.34 15.35
C GLN A 261 6.84 3.72 16.54
N GLY A 262 8.06 3.24 16.33
CA GLY A 262 8.88 2.61 17.36
C GLY A 262 8.77 1.08 17.42
N GLY A 263 8.19 0.43 16.41
CA GLY A 263 8.22 -1.03 16.27
C GLY A 263 9.63 -1.56 16.06
N LEU A 264 9.87 -2.84 16.40
CA LEU A 264 11.21 -3.42 16.37
C LEU A 264 11.75 -3.59 14.95
N MET A 265 10.99 -4.27 14.08
CA MET A 265 11.39 -4.48 12.68
C MET A 265 10.19 -4.76 11.78
N SER A 266 10.36 -4.50 10.50
CA SER A 266 9.40 -4.89 9.47
C SER A 266 10.09 -5.49 8.26
N TYR A 267 9.37 -6.37 7.55
CA TYR A 267 9.76 -6.85 6.24
C TYR A 267 8.52 -6.94 5.34
N GLY A 268 8.53 -6.18 4.27
CA GLY A 268 7.42 -6.14 3.32
C GLY A 268 7.58 -5.06 2.26
N GLU A 269 6.51 -4.82 1.51
CA GLU A 269 6.51 -3.79 0.48
C GLU A 269 6.48 -2.37 1.07
N ASN A 270 7.02 -1.42 0.31
CA ASN A 270 6.91 0.01 0.64
C ASN A 270 5.55 0.53 0.14
N TYR A 271 4.63 0.76 1.08
CA TYR A 271 3.27 1.20 0.74
C TYR A 271 3.25 2.55 0.02
N ALA A 272 4.07 3.52 0.41
CA ALA A 272 4.14 4.80 -0.27
C ALA A 272 4.52 4.65 -1.75
N SER A 273 5.49 3.77 -2.06
CA SER A 273 5.87 3.43 -3.43
C SER A 273 4.72 2.76 -4.20
N SER A 274 4.01 1.81 -3.56
CA SER A 274 2.87 1.13 -4.18
C SER A 274 1.72 2.09 -4.48
N TYR A 275 1.41 3.00 -3.56
CA TYR A 275 0.38 4.02 -3.77
C TYR A 275 0.78 5.01 -4.90
N ARG A 276 2.04 5.48 -4.93
CA ARG A 276 2.54 6.32 -6.02
C ARG A 276 2.44 5.60 -7.37
N SER A 277 2.83 4.33 -7.43
CA SER A 277 2.76 3.53 -8.66
C SER A 277 1.33 3.25 -9.13
N THR A 278 0.34 3.17 -8.21
CA THR A 278 -1.08 3.01 -8.58
C THR A 278 -1.57 4.15 -9.47
N ALA A 279 -1.02 5.35 -9.33
CA ALA A 279 -1.34 6.49 -10.19
C ALA A 279 -1.08 6.21 -11.68
N THR A 280 -0.11 5.35 -12.01
CA THR A 280 0.15 4.94 -13.41
C THR A 280 -1.05 4.19 -13.99
N HIS A 281 -1.68 3.30 -13.22
CA HIS A 281 -2.90 2.60 -13.63
C HIS A 281 -4.07 3.59 -13.79
N VAL A 282 -4.21 4.51 -12.85
CA VAL A 282 -5.24 5.57 -12.93
C VAL A 282 -5.01 6.42 -14.17
N GLY A 283 -3.79 6.87 -14.44
CA GLY A 283 -3.45 7.67 -15.63
C GLY A 283 -3.79 6.96 -16.94
N LYS A 284 -3.48 5.65 -17.04
CA LYS A 284 -3.86 4.82 -18.19
C LYS A 284 -5.38 4.76 -18.39
N VAL A 285 -6.14 4.58 -17.31
CA VAL A 285 -7.62 4.55 -17.36
C VAL A 285 -8.20 5.91 -17.73
N LEU A 286 -7.70 7.00 -17.16
CA LEU A 286 -8.11 8.35 -17.51
C LEU A 286 -7.80 8.72 -18.97
N SER A 287 -6.83 8.03 -19.57
CA SER A 287 -6.47 8.11 -21.01
C SER A 287 -7.24 7.12 -21.88
N GLY A 288 -8.20 6.37 -21.34
CA GLY A 288 -9.12 5.50 -22.08
C GLY A 288 -8.82 4.00 -22.05
N ALA A 289 -7.80 3.55 -21.30
CA ALA A 289 -7.57 2.12 -21.12
C ALA A 289 -8.67 1.47 -20.25
N ARG A 290 -9.06 0.24 -20.59
CA ARG A 290 -10.08 -0.49 -19.83
C ARG A 290 -9.39 -1.27 -18.69
N PRO A 291 -9.91 -1.24 -17.45
CA PRO A 291 -9.37 -2.04 -16.35
C PRO A 291 -9.28 -3.54 -16.68
N ALA A 292 -10.25 -4.06 -17.43
CA ALA A 292 -10.29 -5.46 -17.85
C ALA A 292 -9.04 -5.95 -18.59
N ASP A 293 -8.36 -5.04 -19.30
CA ASP A 293 -7.20 -5.33 -20.14
C ASP A 293 -5.88 -4.87 -19.51
N LEU A 294 -5.93 -4.19 -18.36
CA LEU A 294 -4.75 -3.71 -17.64
C LEU A 294 -4.28 -4.79 -16.65
N PRO A 295 -3.10 -5.40 -16.84
CA PRO A 295 -2.56 -6.35 -15.88
C PRO A 295 -2.43 -5.74 -14.48
N VAL A 296 -2.73 -6.55 -13.46
CA VAL A 296 -2.48 -6.18 -12.07
C VAL A 296 -1.00 -6.38 -11.77
N GLU A 297 -0.35 -5.33 -11.30
CA GLU A 297 1.06 -5.38 -10.92
C GLU A 297 1.24 -5.82 -9.48
N GLN A 298 2.36 -6.47 -9.20
CA GLN A 298 2.79 -6.88 -7.87
C GLN A 298 4.11 -6.20 -7.50
N PRO A 299 4.42 -6.02 -6.19
CA PRO A 299 5.71 -5.49 -5.77
C PRO A 299 6.83 -6.44 -6.17
N THR A 300 7.94 -5.89 -6.66
CA THR A 300 9.16 -6.64 -6.99
C THR A 300 10.27 -6.43 -5.97
N LYS A 301 10.04 -5.52 -5.02
CA LYS A 301 10.99 -5.20 -3.95
C LYS A 301 10.29 -5.22 -2.61
N PHE A 302 10.96 -5.83 -1.64
CA PHE A 302 10.58 -5.81 -0.22
C PHE A 302 11.72 -5.17 0.55
N GLU A 303 11.40 -4.40 1.58
CA GLU A 303 12.38 -3.72 2.43
C GLU A 303 12.40 -4.29 3.83
N LEU A 304 13.61 -4.47 4.37
CA LEU A 304 13.87 -4.76 5.77
C LEU A 304 14.16 -3.44 6.49
N VAL A 305 13.33 -3.07 7.43
CA VAL A 305 13.56 -1.91 8.30
C VAL A 305 13.74 -2.38 9.74
N VAL A 306 14.79 -1.90 10.39
CA VAL A 306 15.16 -2.30 11.76
C VAL A 306 15.30 -1.06 12.63
N ASN A 307 14.71 -1.09 13.83
CA ASN A 307 14.87 -0.05 14.85
C ASN A 307 15.80 -0.53 15.96
N VAL A 308 17.02 0.00 15.99
CA VAL A 308 18.04 -0.42 16.96
C VAL A 308 17.77 0.15 18.36
N GLN A 309 17.06 1.28 18.48
CA GLN A 309 16.64 1.80 19.79
C GLN A 309 15.59 0.88 20.42
N SER A 310 14.62 0.44 19.65
CA SER A 310 13.60 -0.51 20.11
C SER A 310 14.22 -1.85 20.50
N ALA A 311 15.19 -2.34 19.72
CA ALA A 311 15.94 -3.55 20.09
C ALA A 311 16.66 -3.38 21.42
N LYS A 312 17.35 -2.25 21.62
CA LYS A 312 18.05 -1.95 22.87
C LYS A 312 17.08 -1.86 24.07
N ALA A 313 15.94 -1.23 23.88
CA ALA A 313 14.90 -1.12 24.92
C ALA A 313 14.31 -2.50 25.32
N LEU A 314 14.26 -3.45 24.37
CA LEU A 314 13.84 -4.83 24.59
C LEU A 314 14.98 -5.73 25.11
N GLY A 315 16.19 -5.20 25.33
CA GLY A 315 17.35 -6.00 25.73
C GLY A 315 17.84 -6.96 24.65
N LEU A 316 17.55 -6.69 23.39
CA LEU A 316 17.91 -7.53 22.25
C LEU A 316 19.18 -7.03 21.56
N THR A 317 19.98 -7.97 21.10
CA THR A 317 21.10 -7.69 20.20
C THR A 317 20.69 -8.04 18.77
N ILE A 318 20.71 -7.08 17.86
CA ILE A 318 20.49 -7.34 16.45
C ILE A 318 21.77 -7.91 15.84
N PRO A 319 21.74 -9.12 15.24
CA PRO A 319 22.92 -9.69 14.59
C PRO A 319 23.47 -8.76 13.49
N GLN A 320 24.80 -8.66 13.40
CA GLN A 320 25.44 -7.85 12.35
C GLN A 320 25.02 -8.26 10.94
N SER A 321 24.84 -9.57 10.71
CA SER A 321 24.37 -10.09 9.43
C SER A 321 22.97 -9.62 9.06
N LEU A 322 22.12 -9.28 10.03
CA LEU A 322 20.79 -8.72 9.80
C LEU A 322 20.87 -7.21 9.53
N LEU A 323 21.72 -6.48 10.28
CA LEU A 323 21.95 -5.05 10.04
C LEU A 323 22.51 -4.78 8.64
N LEU A 324 23.42 -5.63 8.14
CA LEU A 324 23.98 -5.52 6.79
C LEU A 324 22.94 -5.78 5.67
N ARG A 325 21.84 -6.41 6.00
CA ARG A 325 20.73 -6.70 5.07
C ARG A 325 19.60 -5.70 5.18
N ALA A 326 19.62 -4.84 6.18
CA ALA A 326 18.59 -3.84 6.37
C ALA A 326 18.70 -2.76 5.29
N ASP A 327 17.58 -2.48 4.62
CA ASP A 327 17.46 -1.37 3.67
C ASP A 327 17.43 -0.03 4.41
N ARG A 328 16.90 -0.04 5.66
CA ARG A 328 16.84 1.15 6.50
C ARG A 328 17.00 0.76 7.98
N ILE A 329 17.83 1.53 8.68
CA ILE A 329 18.03 1.42 10.14
C ILE A 329 17.52 2.71 10.78
N ILE A 330 16.68 2.57 11.82
CA ILE A 330 16.21 3.68 12.66
C ILE A 330 17.02 3.65 13.95
N GLU A 331 17.73 4.77 14.23
CA GLU A 331 18.60 4.99 15.39
C GLU A 331 17.94 5.88 16.43
#